data_991d425e1159a2238313a5048b2c23b3
#
_entry.id   991d425e1159a2238313a5048b2c23b3
#
_cell.length_a   1.000
_cell.length_b   1.000
_cell.length_c   1.000
_cell.angle_alpha   90.00
_cell.angle_beta   90.00
_cell.angle_gamma   90.00
#
_symmetry.space_group_name_H-M   'P 1'
#
loop_
_entity.id
_entity.type
_entity.pdbx_description
1 polymer ?
#
loop_
_entity_poly.entity_id
_entity_poly.type
_entity_poly.pdbx_seq_one_letter_code
_entity_poly.pdbx_strand_id
1 'polypeptide(L)'
;MRLGTRILALALCVILLLGLCGCLPVPVAQDALDSLYEELQQTQTPQEQAPAGQVQEIETLAGDGYFAPLAREERSYDEMQLGEITCEAYAPYCEAITRAAEENSQEAFHRACFEAEQMLVKIDTAASLLALDSDRDATDEALAGRATRQTQAYYDAADLYHQTLHEVSEGEHSRLLSREFETWQVEIFKSYDQEASQESLDLGAQESELVRQYAALSAQEELDVDAAADVYLELVKVRSQMAELAGSASYADYAYSAFYSRDYTPADAQKIWQTAKEDFAPLLAKYSDTLSQALSDSGISSTGGITGQNVIDALLYGTARMSPEVREAAEYLVEHSLYDISYSEKKLPTGYTSYLYSFDVPFIFNCPYDSYADYTDMFHEFGHWLAGYYHGSDALYGVIDYDLSELQSQGMEVLFLQFYEDLFGDDAEILRAQTLLNLVYSVVTGAMYDEFQQRIYAESDLTKDRLLDIYREVYASYGFEPYDGYEYEWTEVIHNFQQPLYYISYAVSAIPALELYARSTESPNDAMDTYLRVVSMSDEDYFLTDALRETGLTNSMKSPIGDVIARELEESGAFDIS
;
A
#
# COMPACT_ATOMS: atom_id res chain seq x y z
N MET A 1 -15.84 13.15 -19.58
CA MET A 1 -16.12 12.64 -18.22
C MET A 1 -14.85 12.32 -17.41
N ARG A 2 -13.70 12.02 -18.03
CA ARG A 2 -12.43 11.72 -17.33
C ARG A 2 -11.70 12.94 -16.71
N LEU A 3 -11.95 14.15 -17.22
CA LEU A 3 -11.25 15.37 -16.76
C LEU A 3 -11.81 15.89 -15.43
N GLY A 4 -13.13 15.88 -15.25
CA GLY A 4 -13.78 16.41 -14.04
C GLY A 4 -13.51 15.62 -12.77
N THR A 5 -13.30 14.30 -12.88
CA THR A 5 -13.06 13.40 -11.74
C THR A 5 -11.62 13.53 -11.21
N ARG A 6 -10.64 13.79 -12.09
CA ARG A 6 -9.24 14.06 -11.67
C ARG A 6 -9.09 15.39 -10.95
N ILE A 7 -9.88 16.39 -11.34
CA ILE A 7 -9.86 17.75 -10.78
C ILE A 7 -10.28 17.77 -9.30
N LEU A 8 -11.30 16.99 -8.93
CA LEU A 8 -11.75 16.90 -7.54
C LEU A 8 -10.87 15.97 -6.69
N ALA A 9 -10.31 14.93 -7.28
CA ALA A 9 -9.43 13.99 -6.61
C ALA A 9 -8.15 14.66 -6.08
N LEU A 10 -7.54 15.56 -6.84
CA LEU A 10 -6.32 16.26 -6.42
C LEU A 10 -6.54 17.27 -5.29
N ALA A 11 -7.69 17.93 -5.23
CA ALA A 11 -8.03 18.81 -4.11
C ALA A 11 -8.31 18.04 -2.81
N LEU A 12 -8.70 16.75 -2.90
CA LEU A 12 -9.05 15.87 -1.78
C LEU A 12 -8.01 14.77 -1.51
N CYS A 13 -7.23 14.31 -2.50
CA CYS A 13 -6.12 13.36 -2.32
C CYS A 13 -4.97 13.93 -1.49
N VAL A 14 -4.85 15.25 -1.38
CA VAL A 14 -3.91 15.90 -0.47
C VAL A 14 -4.19 15.55 1.01
N ILE A 15 -5.38 15.05 1.36
CA ILE A 15 -5.75 14.84 2.77
C ILE A 15 -5.36 13.44 3.30
N LEU A 16 -5.02 12.44 2.46
CA LEU A 16 -4.94 11.04 2.91
C LEU A 16 -3.70 10.25 2.46
N LEU A 17 -2.71 10.88 1.83
CA LEU A 17 -1.50 10.19 1.32
C LEU A 17 -0.41 9.93 2.36
N LEU A 18 -0.69 10.06 3.63
CA LEU A 18 0.19 9.60 4.69
C LEU A 18 -0.47 8.44 5.42
N GLY A 19 -0.22 7.29 5.00
CA GLY A 19 -0.58 6.23 5.85
C GLY A 19 -0.78 4.89 5.20
N LEU A 20 0.23 4.12 5.38
CA LEU A 20 0.07 2.74 5.78
C LEU A 20 -0.58 1.83 4.72
N CYS A 21 0.19 1.46 3.73
CA CYS A 21 0.09 0.11 3.22
C CYS A 21 0.49 -0.83 4.37
N GLY A 22 -0.44 -1.11 5.26
CA GLY A 22 -0.27 -2.12 6.28
C GLY A 22 -0.74 -3.46 5.73
N CYS A 23 0.19 -4.32 5.36
CA CYS A 23 -0.13 -5.71 5.09
C CYS A 23 -0.54 -6.40 6.39
N LEU A 24 -1.57 -7.23 6.33
CA LEU A 24 -2.24 -7.88 7.44
C LEU A 24 -1.32 -8.69 8.36
N PRO A 25 -1.45 -8.57 9.67
CA PRO A 25 -1.10 -9.66 10.57
C PRO A 25 -2.27 -10.67 10.66
N VAL A 26 -1.97 -11.93 10.48
CA VAL A 26 -2.86 -13.01 10.92
C VAL A 26 -2.96 -12.92 12.45
N PRO A 27 -4.14 -12.93 13.07
CA PRO A 27 -4.25 -12.83 14.52
C PRO A 27 -3.63 -14.08 15.18
N VAL A 28 -2.46 -13.92 15.76
CA VAL A 28 -1.87 -14.90 16.68
C VAL A 28 -2.31 -14.49 18.09
N ALA A 29 -2.91 -15.41 18.82
CA ALA A 29 -3.40 -15.16 20.16
C ALA A 29 -2.29 -14.62 21.08
N GLN A 30 -2.53 -13.50 21.73
CA GLN A 30 -1.63 -12.74 22.61
C GLN A 30 -1.00 -13.59 23.72
N ASP A 31 -1.70 -14.62 24.21
CA ASP A 31 -1.23 -15.50 25.29
C ASP A 31 0.00 -16.34 24.94
N ALA A 32 0.32 -16.49 23.65
CA ALA A 32 1.51 -17.21 23.18
C ALA A 32 2.76 -16.32 23.17
N LEU A 33 2.60 -15.03 23.03
CA LEU A 33 3.70 -14.05 22.95
C LEU A 33 4.36 -13.82 24.31
N ASP A 34 3.56 -13.71 25.38
CA ASP A 34 4.09 -13.42 26.74
C ASP A 34 4.92 -14.56 27.31
N SER A 35 4.67 -15.81 26.90
CA SER A 35 5.45 -16.98 27.36
C SER A 35 6.81 -17.11 26.69
N LEU A 36 6.99 -16.52 25.50
CA LEU A 36 8.25 -16.58 24.74
C LEU A 36 9.30 -15.56 25.21
N TYR A 37 8.85 -14.45 25.79
CA TYR A 37 9.74 -13.35 26.19
C TYR A 37 10.73 -13.70 27.31
N GLU A 38 10.41 -14.64 28.16
CA GLU A 38 11.29 -15.02 29.30
C GLU A 38 12.44 -15.96 28.89
N GLU A 39 12.34 -16.71 27.78
CA GLU A 39 13.38 -17.64 27.33
C GLU A 39 14.48 -17.01 26.45
N LEU A 40 14.20 -15.92 25.74
CA LEU A 40 15.08 -15.35 24.70
C LEU A 40 16.31 -14.55 25.23
N GLN A 41 16.39 -14.26 26.52
CA GLN A 41 17.51 -13.48 27.06
C GLN A 41 18.82 -14.29 27.30
N GLN A 42 18.90 -15.57 26.99
CA GLN A 42 20.01 -16.41 27.46
C GLN A 42 21.00 -16.99 26.42
N THR A 43 20.83 -16.78 25.11
CA THR A 43 21.79 -17.38 24.14
C THR A 43 22.20 -16.44 23.01
N GLN A 44 23.31 -15.75 23.18
CA GLN A 44 24.07 -15.17 22.06
C GLN A 44 25.47 -15.76 22.02
N THR A 45 25.85 -16.41 20.94
CA THR A 45 27.25 -16.70 20.57
C THR A 45 27.48 -16.42 19.08
N PRO A 46 28.58 -15.74 18.69
CA PRO A 46 28.82 -15.30 17.31
C PRO A 46 29.34 -16.43 16.42
N GLN A 47 28.88 -16.50 15.18
CA GLN A 47 29.46 -17.35 14.13
C GLN A 47 30.45 -16.60 13.25
N GLU A 48 31.54 -17.30 12.89
CA GLU A 48 32.68 -16.81 12.10
C GLU A 48 32.38 -16.72 10.60
N GLN A 49 32.93 -15.71 9.94
CA GLN A 49 32.86 -15.48 8.50
C GLN A 49 33.60 -16.56 7.68
N ALA A 50 32.99 -17.04 6.62
CA ALA A 50 33.59 -17.92 5.62
C ALA A 50 34.42 -17.13 4.55
N PRO A 51 35.46 -17.74 3.95
CA PRO A 51 36.39 -17.03 3.08
C PRO A 51 35.86 -16.82 1.66
N ALA A 52 36.22 -15.67 1.06
CA ALA A 52 35.91 -15.29 -0.31
C ALA A 52 36.35 -16.35 -1.34
N GLY A 53 35.39 -17.02 -1.96
CA GLY A 53 35.56 -17.93 -3.08
C GLY A 53 35.10 -17.28 -4.39
N GLN A 54 35.61 -17.75 -5.49
CA GLN A 54 35.36 -17.28 -6.85
C GLN A 54 33.88 -17.00 -7.11
N VAL A 55 33.60 -15.82 -7.69
CA VAL A 55 32.26 -15.43 -8.15
C VAL A 55 31.82 -16.46 -9.20
N GLN A 56 30.99 -17.41 -8.81
CA GLN A 56 30.26 -18.26 -9.74
C GLN A 56 29.24 -17.37 -10.45
N GLU A 57 29.23 -17.40 -11.78
CA GLU A 57 28.22 -16.71 -12.57
C GLU A 57 26.85 -17.28 -12.16
N ILE A 58 26.00 -16.45 -11.55
CA ILE A 58 24.66 -16.87 -11.10
C ILE A 58 23.76 -16.85 -12.33
N GLU A 59 23.15 -17.98 -12.65
CA GLU A 59 22.15 -18.07 -13.71
C GLU A 59 20.88 -17.36 -13.27
N THR A 60 20.36 -16.46 -14.08
CA THR A 60 19.14 -15.69 -13.80
C THR A 60 17.95 -16.19 -14.61
N LEU A 61 16.74 -16.01 -14.06
CA LEU A 61 15.47 -16.43 -14.71
C LEU A 61 15.11 -15.53 -15.90
N ALA A 62 15.48 -14.25 -15.84
CA ALA A 62 15.27 -13.28 -16.93
C ALA A 62 16.56 -12.50 -17.24
N GLY A 63 16.61 -11.86 -18.42
CA GLY A 63 17.67 -10.96 -18.85
C GLY A 63 17.48 -9.51 -18.38
N ASP A 64 18.26 -8.61 -18.98
CA ASP A 64 18.15 -7.16 -18.82
C ASP A 64 17.20 -6.57 -19.87
N GLY A 65 16.81 -5.31 -19.66
CA GLY A 65 16.13 -4.47 -20.65
C GLY A 65 14.67 -4.18 -20.36
N TYR A 66 14.22 -4.44 -19.13
CA TYR A 66 12.89 -4.08 -18.67
C TYR A 66 12.83 -2.64 -18.17
N PHE A 67 13.93 -2.11 -17.65
CA PHE A 67 13.98 -0.80 -17.02
C PHE A 67 14.98 0.11 -17.72
N ALA A 68 14.67 1.41 -17.74
CA ALA A 68 15.63 2.41 -18.21
C ALA A 68 16.75 2.59 -17.16
N PRO A 69 18.02 2.75 -17.59
CA PRO A 69 19.10 3.03 -16.66
C PRO A 69 18.83 4.34 -15.90
N LEU A 70 18.95 4.29 -14.57
CA LEU A 70 18.76 5.44 -13.69
C LEU A 70 20.13 6.01 -13.27
N ALA A 71 20.25 7.34 -13.34
CA ALA A 71 21.35 8.06 -12.70
C ALA A 71 20.85 8.57 -11.34
N ARG A 72 21.18 7.87 -10.28
CA ARG A 72 20.83 8.24 -8.91
C ARG A 72 22.03 8.80 -8.17
N GLU A 73 21.76 9.68 -7.21
CA GLU A 73 22.78 10.10 -6.26
C GLU A 73 23.10 8.95 -5.30
N GLU A 74 24.40 8.68 -5.08
CA GLU A 74 24.87 7.75 -4.05
C GLU A 74 24.72 8.40 -2.67
N ARG A 75 23.56 8.22 -2.02
CA ARG A 75 23.26 8.79 -0.72
C ARG A 75 22.60 7.75 0.19
N SER A 76 23.19 7.54 1.37
CA SER A 76 22.61 6.67 2.39
C SER A 76 21.47 7.36 3.14
N TYR A 77 20.55 6.57 3.69
CA TYR A 77 19.41 7.10 4.46
C TYR A 77 19.82 8.04 5.60
N ASP A 78 20.93 7.76 6.28
CA ASP A 78 21.45 8.62 7.36
C ASP A 78 21.77 10.06 6.91
N GLU A 79 22.01 10.25 5.61
CA GLU A 79 22.29 11.54 5.00
C GLU A 79 21.03 12.26 4.50
N MET A 80 19.87 11.57 4.53
CA MET A 80 18.57 12.07 4.10
C MET A 80 17.88 12.78 5.26
N GLN A 81 18.33 13.99 5.55
CA GLN A 81 17.83 14.78 6.66
C GLN A 81 17.18 16.07 6.18
N LEU A 82 15.96 16.34 6.63
CA LEU A 82 15.26 17.62 6.43
C LEU A 82 14.75 18.12 7.79
N GLY A 83 14.85 19.43 8.01
CA GLY A 83 14.23 20.08 9.18
C GLY A 83 12.73 20.27 8.96
N GLU A 84 12.01 20.57 10.03
CA GLU A 84 10.61 20.98 9.94
C GLU A 84 10.48 22.28 9.12
N ILE A 85 9.52 22.31 8.18
CA ILE A 85 9.28 23.41 7.27
C ILE A 85 7.82 23.84 7.42
N THR A 86 7.60 25.11 7.78
CA THR A 86 6.24 25.63 8.02
C THR A 86 5.63 26.24 6.76
N CYS A 87 4.31 26.35 6.73
CA CYS A 87 3.61 27.05 5.64
C CYS A 87 4.03 28.52 5.54
N GLU A 88 4.36 29.22 6.65
CA GLU A 88 4.88 30.58 6.60
C GLU A 88 6.24 30.67 5.86
N ALA A 89 7.05 29.61 5.93
CA ALA A 89 8.29 29.54 5.15
C ALA A 89 8.03 29.30 3.65
N TYR A 90 6.87 28.76 3.31
CA TYR A 90 6.44 28.54 1.92
C TYR A 90 5.83 29.78 1.26
N ALA A 91 5.13 30.64 1.99
CA ALA A 91 4.41 31.80 1.46
C ALA A 91 5.23 32.70 0.51
N PRO A 92 6.54 32.96 0.74
CA PRO A 92 7.35 33.77 -0.18
C PRO A 92 7.47 33.19 -1.61
N TYR A 93 7.33 31.88 -1.78
CA TYR A 93 7.35 31.23 -3.09
C TYR A 93 6.06 31.55 -3.86
N CYS A 94 4.91 31.51 -3.21
CA CYS A 94 3.63 31.94 -3.78
C CYS A 94 3.64 33.44 -4.14
N GLU A 95 4.20 34.30 -3.29
CA GLU A 95 4.40 35.71 -3.60
C GLU A 95 5.30 35.93 -4.84
N ALA A 96 6.27 35.05 -5.06
CA ALA A 96 7.13 35.12 -6.25
C ALA A 96 6.37 34.75 -7.52
N ILE A 97 5.47 33.76 -7.46
CA ILE A 97 4.57 33.39 -8.57
C ILE A 97 3.68 34.58 -8.94
N THR A 98 3.00 35.18 -7.95
CA THR A 98 2.12 36.34 -8.15
C THR A 98 2.88 37.52 -8.80
N ARG A 99 4.07 37.85 -8.29
CA ARG A 99 4.92 38.91 -8.82
C ARG A 99 5.37 38.64 -10.26
N ALA A 100 5.78 37.42 -10.57
CA ALA A 100 6.17 37.02 -11.91
C ALA A 100 5.00 37.08 -12.90
N ALA A 101 3.79 36.77 -12.43
CA ALA A 101 2.56 36.94 -13.20
C ALA A 101 2.25 38.43 -13.48
N GLU A 102 2.35 39.29 -12.48
CA GLU A 102 2.17 40.77 -12.64
C GLU A 102 3.18 41.36 -13.61
N GLU A 103 4.43 40.91 -13.59
CA GLU A 103 5.48 41.30 -14.54
C GLU A 103 5.24 40.74 -15.96
N ASN A 104 4.29 39.82 -16.13
CA ASN A 104 3.97 39.11 -17.39
C ASN A 104 5.20 38.47 -18.04
N SER A 105 6.08 37.90 -17.22
CA SER A 105 7.32 37.27 -17.62
C SER A 105 7.22 35.76 -17.55
N GLN A 106 7.17 35.09 -18.71
CA GLN A 106 7.10 33.60 -18.75
C GLN A 106 8.33 32.94 -18.08
N GLU A 107 9.52 33.50 -18.28
CA GLU A 107 10.76 32.95 -17.68
C GLU A 107 10.75 33.10 -16.14
N ALA A 108 10.29 34.24 -15.61
CA ALA A 108 10.20 34.46 -14.18
C ALA A 108 9.09 33.60 -13.57
N PHE A 109 7.97 33.44 -14.28
CA PHE A 109 6.84 32.61 -13.87
C PHE A 109 7.24 31.13 -13.79
N HIS A 110 7.87 30.60 -14.85
CA HIS A 110 8.40 29.24 -14.85
C HIS A 110 9.33 28.98 -13.65
N ARG A 111 10.28 29.87 -13.43
CA ARG A 111 11.22 29.71 -12.31
C ARG A 111 10.52 29.76 -10.96
N ALA A 112 9.55 30.67 -10.78
CA ALA A 112 8.82 30.80 -9.53
C ALA A 112 7.94 29.56 -9.25
N CYS A 113 7.25 29.02 -10.26
CA CYS A 113 6.49 27.79 -10.13
C CYS A 113 7.40 26.61 -9.79
N PHE A 114 8.49 26.41 -10.52
CA PHE A 114 9.45 25.36 -10.26
C PHE A 114 10.04 25.43 -8.83
N GLU A 115 10.45 26.62 -8.37
CA GLU A 115 10.98 26.79 -7.00
C GLU A 115 9.90 26.50 -5.93
N ALA A 116 8.64 26.87 -6.20
CA ALA A 116 7.52 26.59 -5.30
C ALA A 116 7.22 25.07 -5.24
N GLU A 117 7.18 24.39 -6.37
CA GLU A 117 6.99 22.93 -6.45
C GLU A 117 8.11 22.19 -5.74
N GLN A 118 9.37 22.56 -5.98
CA GLN A 118 10.51 21.97 -5.27
C GLN A 118 10.44 22.17 -3.75
N MET A 119 9.84 23.28 -3.30
CA MET A 119 9.66 23.52 -1.87
C MET A 119 8.50 22.70 -1.29
N LEU A 120 7.41 22.49 -2.04
CA LEU A 120 6.32 21.58 -1.65
C LEU A 120 6.86 20.15 -1.49
N VAL A 121 7.63 19.66 -2.44
CA VAL A 121 8.29 18.35 -2.38
C VAL A 121 9.17 18.21 -1.14
N LYS A 122 9.87 19.28 -0.72
CA LYS A 122 10.65 19.26 0.53
C LYS A 122 9.79 19.21 1.78
N ILE A 123 8.67 19.93 1.78
CA ILE A 123 7.74 19.93 2.92
C ILE A 123 7.12 18.54 3.08
N ASP A 124 6.74 17.91 1.99
CA ASP A 124 6.21 16.55 1.96
C ASP A 124 7.24 15.53 2.44
N THR A 125 8.45 15.56 1.88
CA THR A 125 9.53 14.66 2.31
C THR A 125 9.88 14.86 3.80
N ALA A 126 9.82 16.09 4.32
CA ALA A 126 10.00 16.34 5.75
C ALA A 126 8.87 15.71 6.58
N ALA A 127 7.64 15.68 6.07
CA ALA A 127 6.52 15.00 6.71
C ALA A 127 6.74 13.47 6.71
N SER A 128 7.14 12.88 5.58
CA SER A 128 7.44 11.46 5.46
C SER A 128 8.56 11.01 6.40
N LEU A 129 9.66 11.77 6.50
CA LEU A 129 10.76 11.46 7.43
C LEU A 129 10.33 11.53 8.90
N LEU A 130 9.51 12.52 9.27
CA LEU A 130 8.96 12.63 10.63
C LEU A 130 7.94 11.53 10.94
N ALA A 131 7.16 11.10 9.96
CA ALA A 131 6.26 9.95 10.10
C ALA A 131 7.05 8.67 10.36
N LEU A 132 8.10 8.37 9.56
CA LEU A 132 9.01 7.25 9.78
C LEU A 132 9.64 7.28 11.17
N ASP A 133 10.08 8.45 11.63
CA ASP A 133 10.63 8.58 12.98
C ASP A 133 9.57 8.34 14.06
N SER A 134 8.34 8.84 13.87
CA SER A 134 7.22 8.60 14.77
C SER A 134 6.84 7.11 14.84
N ASP A 135 6.86 6.43 13.69
CA ASP A 135 6.54 5.00 13.62
C ASP A 135 7.61 4.11 14.23
N ARG A 136 8.86 4.59 14.30
CA ARG A 136 9.95 3.93 15.06
C ARG A 136 9.76 3.99 16.57
N ASP A 137 9.12 5.03 17.08
CA ASP A 137 8.74 5.15 18.52
C ASP A 137 7.31 5.69 18.62
N ALA A 138 6.31 4.84 18.37
CA ALA A 138 4.89 5.18 18.43
C ALA A 138 4.43 5.58 19.86
N THR A 139 5.30 5.43 20.87
CA THR A 139 5.03 5.86 22.24
C THR A 139 5.45 7.31 22.51
N ASP A 140 6.18 7.96 21.59
CA ASP A 140 6.58 9.37 21.70
C ASP A 140 5.50 10.33 21.18
N GLU A 141 4.60 10.74 22.07
CA GLU A 141 3.52 11.70 21.75
C GLU A 141 4.05 13.05 21.22
N ALA A 142 5.25 13.48 21.62
CA ALA A 142 5.82 14.74 21.15
C ALA A 142 6.29 14.61 19.70
N LEU A 143 6.87 13.48 19.33
CA LEU A 143 7.28 13.17 17.99
C LEU A 143 6.07 12.98 17.05
N ALA A 144 5.06 12.22 17.48
CA ALA A 144 3.80 12.09 16.76
C ALA A 144 3.12 13.45 16.49
N GLY A 145 3.12 14.33 17.51
CA GLY A 145 2.62 15.71 17.35
C GLY A 145 3.45 16.56 16.40
N ARG A 146 4.75 16.31 16.25
CA ARG A 146 5.60 16.97 15.24
C ARG A 146 5.26 16.48 13.83
N ALA A 147 5.16 15.16 13.65
CA ALA A 147 4.78 14.55 12.38
C ALA A 147 3.42 15.11 11.90
N THR A 148 2.40 15.10 12.75
CA THR A 148 1.07 15.67 12.45
C THR A 148 1.14 17.14 12.02
N ARG A 149 1.92 17.98 12.73
CA ARG A 149 2.06 19.39 12.36
C ARG A 149 2.79 19.58 11.04
N GLN A 150 3.77 18.76 10.74
CA GLN A 150 4.51 18.84 9.48
C GLN A 150 3.63 18.41 8.30
N THR A 151 2.81 17.38 8.48
CA THR A 151 1.79 16.97 7.52
C THR A 151 0.77 18.09 7.26
N GLN A 152 0.27 18.72 8.33
CA GLN A 152 -0.64 19.87 8.18
C GLN A 152 0.04 21.04 7.45
N ALA A 153 1.32 21.29 7.71
CA ALA A 153 2.07 22.33 7.00
C ALA A 153 2.19 22.05 5.49
N TYR A 154 2.28 20.78 5.09
CA TYR A 154 2.22 20.40 3.69
C TYR A 154 0.87 20.73 3.06
N TYR A 155 -0.22 20.35 3.71
CA TYR A 155 -1.57 20.63 3.19
C TYR A 155 -1.87 22.12 3.08
N ASP A 156 -1.51 22.88 4.11
CA ASP A 156 -1.68 24.35 4.09
C ASP A 156 -0.85 25.00 2.98
N ALA A 157 0.36 24.48 2.72
CA ALA A 157 1.22 24.98 1.65
C ALA A 157 0.68 24.60 0.25
N ALA A 158 0.17 23.39 0.08
CA ALA A 158 -0.43 22.92 -1.16
C ALA A 158 -1.72 23.71 -1.49
N ASP A 159 -2.57 23.97 -0.50
CA ASP A 159 -3.76 24.80 -0.67
C ASP A 159 -3.38 26.23 -1.08
N LEU A 160 -2.39 26.83 -0.42
CA LEU A 160 -1.88 28.17 -0.78
C LEU A 160 -1.32 28.20 -2.21
N TYR A 161 -0.66 27.14 -2.67
CA TYR A 161 -0.19 27.02 -4.04
C TYR A 161 -1.34 27.00 -5.04
N HIS A 162 -2.35 26.16 -4.82
CA HIS A 162 -3.52 26.08 -5.68
C HIS A 162 -4.31 27.39 -5.70
N GLN A 163 -4.51 28.03 -4.55
CA GLN A 163 -5.12 29.36 -4.47
C GLN A 163 -4.34 30.39 -5.30
N THR A 164 -3.02 30.40 -5.18
CA THR A 164 -2.16 31.34 -5.92
C THR A 164 -2.30 31.16 -7.43
N LEU A 165 -2.29 29.91 -7.91
CA LEU A 165 -2.44 29.61 -9.34
C LEU A 165 -3.87 29.87 -9.84
N HIS A 166 -4.88 29.67 -8.98
CA HIS A 166 -6.24 30.10 -9.27
C HIS A 166 -6.34 31.61 -9.49
N GLU A 167 -5.78 32.41 -8.60
CA GLU A 167 -5.75 33.88 -8.74
C GLU A 167 -5.06 34.33 -10.04
N VAL A 168 -3.99 33.63 -10.44
CA VAL A 168 -3.34 33.85 -11.76
C VAL A 168 -4.28 33.45 -12.89
N SER A 169 -5.06 32.39 -12.74
CA SER A 169 -6.00 31.90 -13.77
C SER A 169 -7.10 32.91 -14.08
N GLU A 170 -7.57 33.63 -13.06
CA GLU A 170 -8.60 34.67 -13.17
C GLU A 170 -8.02 36.03 -13.58
N GLY A 171 -6.70 36.18 -13.55
CA GLY A 171 -5.99 37.44 -13.83
C GLY A 171 -5.80 37.74 -15.32
N GLU A 172 -5.30 38.94 -15.62
CA GLU A 172 -5.04 39.42 -17.00
C GLU A 172 -3.97 38.59 -17.72
N HIS A 173 -3.14 37.85 -16.98
CA HIS A 173 -2.00 37.08 -17.48
C HIS A 173 -2.19 35.55 -17.43
N SER A 174 -3.45 35.08 -17.34
CA SER A 174 -3.81 33.68 -17.28
C SER A 174 -3.19 32.78 -18.37
N ARG A 175 -2.79 33.34 -19.51
CA ARG A 175 -2.05 32.65 -20.57
C ARG A 175 -0.68 32.11 -20.13
N LEU A 176 -0.10 32.61 -19.03
CA LEU A 176 1.16 32.10 -18.48
C LEU A 176 0.98 30.65 -18.02
N LEU A 177 -0.15 30.34 -17.37
CA LEU A 177 -0.49 28.98 -16.95
C LEU A 177 -0.52 27.99 -18.12
N SER A 178 -1.22 28.34 -19.22
CA SER A 178 -1.34 27.46 -20.39
C SER A 178 -0.01 27.20 -21.14
N ARG A 179 1.06 27.91 -20.79
CA ARG A 179 2.41 27.70 -21.33
C ARG A 179 3.32 26.99 -20.36
N GLU A 180 2.95 26.94 -19.10
CA GLU A 180 3.69 26.33 -18.02
C GLU A 180 3.19 24.93 -17.71
N PHE A 181 1.90 24.77 -17.67
CA PHE A 181 1.21 23.57 -17.21
C PHE A 181 0.42 22.89 -18.32
N GLU A 182 0.23 21.59 -18.18
CA GLU A 182 -0.65 20.83 -19.04
C GLU A 182 -2.11 21.28 -18.90
N THR A 183 -2.93 21.02 -19.92
CA THR A 183 -4.32 21.50 -19.97
C THR A 183 -5.13 21.05 -18.74
N TRP A 184 -4.93 19.84 -18.28
CA TRP A 184 -5.65 19.29 -17.14
C TRP A 184 -5.26 19.97 -15.81
N GLN A 185 -3.98 20.31 -15.62
CA GLN A 185 -3.50 21.07 -14.46
C GLN A 185 -4.11 22.49 -14.44
N VAL A 186 -4.13 23.15 -15.58
CA VAL A 186 -4.77 24.47 -15.71
C VAL A 186 -6.26 24.42 -15.35
N GLU A 187 -6.98 23.35 -15.75
CA GLU A 187 -8.39 23.18 -15.38
C GLU A 187 -8.55 22.94 -13.86
N ILE A 188 -7.63 22.24 -13.20
CA ILE A 188 -7.60 22.14 -11.73
C ILE A 188 -7.51 23.53 -11.09
N PHE A 189 -6.53 24.33 -11.48
CA PHE A 189 -6.34 25.67 -10.89
C PHE A 189 -7.55 26.58 -11.13
N LYS A 190 -8.19 26.53 -12.30
CA LYS A 190 -9.41 27.29 -12.60
C LYS A 190 -10.62 26.84 -11.79
N SER A 191 -10.69 25.57 -11.47
CA SER A 191 -11.83 24.98 -10.74
C SER A 191 -11.72 25.13 -9.23
N TYR A 192 -10.61 25.68 -8.70
CA TYR A 192 -10.43 25.89 -7.28
C TYR A 192 -11.55 26.79 -6.74
N ASP A 193 -12.21 26.32 -5.70
CA ASP A 193 -13.27 27.04 -5.00
C ASP A 193 -12.94 27.07 -3.50
N GLN A 194 -12.67 28.26 -2.99
CA GLN A 194 -12.24 28.44 -1.61
C GLN A 194 -13.30 27.97 -0.58
N GLU A 195 -14.60 28.14 -0.88
CA GLU A 195 -15.65 27.71 0.04
C GLU A 195 -15.77 26.17 0.05
N ALA A 196 -15.75 25.55 -1.14
CA ALA A 196 -15.76 24.09 -1.28
C ALA A 196 -14.49 23.46 -0.73
N SER A 197 -13.33 24.08 -0.92
CA SER A 197 -12.07 23.67 -0.31
C SER A 197 -12.13 23.70 1.21
N GLN A 198 -12.68 24.76 1.81
CA GLN A 198 -12.83 24.88 3.26
C GLN A 198 -13.79 23.82 3.82
N GLU A 199 -14.93 23.57 3.18
CA GLU A 199 -15.87 22.50 3.60
C GLU A 199 -15.21 21.12 3.51
N SER A 200 -14.44 20.87 2.46
CA SER A 200 -13.66 19.65 2.29
C SER A 200 -12.61 19.49 3.40
N LEU A 201 -11.87 20.55 3.71
CA LEU A 201 -10.89 20.56 4.80
C LEU A 201 -11.56 20.29 6.16
N ASP A 202 -12.72 20.89 6.41
CA ASP A 202 -13.47 20.68 7.66
C ASP A 202 -13.98 19.23 7.78
N LEU A 203 -14.45 18.62 6.69
CA LEU A 203 -14.85 17.20 6.66
C LEU A 203 -13.64 16.28 6.83
N GLY A 204 -12.52 16.57 6.17
CA GLY A 204 -11.27 15.83 6.32
C GLY A 204 -10.73 15.89 7.76
N ALA A 205 -10.81 17.05 8.41
CA ALA A 205 -10.44 17.19 9.82
C ALA A 205 -11.34 16.37 10.75
N GLN A 206 -12.65 16.29 10.46
CA GLN A 206 -13.59 15.45 11.21
C GLN A 206 -13.27 13.96 11.00
N GLU A 207 -13.03 13.54 9.76
CA GLU A 207 -12.62 12.18 9.45
C GLU A 207 -11.32 11.80 10.20
N SER A 208 -10.29 12.65 10.11
CA SER A 208 -9.00 12.43 10.79
C SER A 208 -9.15 12.30 12.30
N GLU A 209 -10.03 13.11 12.93
CA GLU A 209 -10.30 13.00 14.36
C GLU A 209 -11.00 11.68 14.72
N LEU A 210 -11.94 11.20 13.89
CA LEU A 210 -12.60 9.92 14.09
C LEU A 210 -11.63 8.74 13.90
N VAL A 211 -10.77 8.79 12.89
CA VAL A 211 -9.70 7.81 12.68
C VAL A 211 -8.76 7.78 13.88
N ARG A 212 -8.37 8.95 14.42
CA ARG A 212 -7.55 9.05 15.63
C ARG A 212 -8.25 8.45 16.85
N GLN A 213 -9.58 8.64 16.98
CA GLN A 213 -10.36 8.01 18.07
C GLN A 213 -10.34 6.49 17.94
N TYR A 214 -10.49 5.96 16.73
CA TYR A 214 -10.36 4.53 16.50
C TYR A 214 -8.94 4.03 16.83
N ALA A 215 -7.89 4.71 16.38
CA ALA A 215 -6.51 4.35 16.70
C ALA A 215 -6.25 4.30 18.22
N ALA A 216 -6.86 5.21 18.99
CA ALA A 216 -6.77 5.19 20.45
C ALA A 216 -7.54 4.02 21.09
N LEU A 217 -8.61 3.52 20.45
CA LEU A 217 -9.33 2.32 20.88
C LEU A 217 -8.53 1.06 20.55
N SER A 218 -7.98 0.96 19.34
CA SER A 218 -7.21 -0.21 18.87
C SER A 218 -5.87 -0.39 19.61
N ALA A 219 -5.33 0.67 20.19
CA ALA A 219 -4.12 0.61 21.02
C ALA A 219 -4.36 0.11 22.46
N GLN A 220 -5.59 -0.21 22.84
CA GLN A 220 -5.90 -0.75 24.16
C GLN A 220 -5.64 -2.26 24.18
N GLU A 221 -5.35 -2.82 25.36
CA GLU A 221 -5.14 -4.26 25.56
C GLU A 221 -6.34 -5.10 25.07
N GLU A 222 -7.55 -4.58 25.15
CA GLU A 222 -8.78 -5.15 24.62
C GLU A 222 -9.56 -4.07 23.87
N LEU A 223 -9.84 -4.28 22.60
CA LEU A 223 -10.59 -3.33 21.78
C LEU A 223 -12.04 -3.23 22.26
N ASP A 224 -12.50 -2.02 22.60
CA ASP A 224 -13.92 -1.75 22.82
C ASP A 224 -14.64 -1.75 21.45
N VAL A 225 -15.10 -2.92 21.02
CA VAL A 225 -15.74 -3.13 19.72
C VAL A 225 -17.05 -2.34 19.55
N ASP A 226 -17.77 -2.09 20.65
CA ASP A 226 -18.99 -1.28 20.61
C ASP A 226 -18.67 0.21 20.38
N ALA A 227 -17.61 0.72 21.02
CA ALA A 227 -17.13 2.08 20.79
C ALA A 227 -16.54 2.23 19.39
N ALA A 228 -15.78 1.25 18.89
CA ALA A 228 -15.28 1.23 17.54
C ALA A 228 -16.42 1.26 16.50
N ALA A 229 -17.48 0.49 16.72
CA ALA A 229 -18.66 0.52 15.85
C ALA A 229 -19.36 1.89 15.85
N ASP A 230 -19.43 2.58 16.98
CA ASP A 230 -19.98 3.94 17.05
C ASP A 230 -19.12 4.95 16.28
N VAL A 231 -17.79 4.87 16.39
CA VAL A 231 -16.86 5.70 15.59
C VAL A 231 -17.05 5.42 14.09
N TYR A 232 -17.19 4.16 13.71
CA TYR A 232 -17.39 3.80 12.31
C TYR A 232 -18.68 4.36 11.72
N LEU A 233 -19.78 4.35 12.48
CA LEU A 233 -21.04 4.96 12.05
C LEU A 233 -20.90 6.47 11.79
N GLU A 234 -20.14 7.18 12.60
CA GLU A 234 -19.86 8.61 12.36
C GLU A 234 -18.94 8.79 11.14
N LEU A 235 -17.93 7.92 10.93
CA LEU A 235 -17.10 7.91 9.72
C LEU A 235 -17.94 7.73 8.46
N VAL A 236 -18.89 6.78 8.45
CA VAL A 236 -19.79 6.57 7.30
C VAL A 236 -20.58 7.84 6.98
N LYS A 237 -21.04 8.59 7.97
CA LYS A 237 -21.78 9.85 7.76
C LYS A 237 -20.88 10.93 7.16
N VAL A 238 -19.69 11.15 7.73
CA VAL A 238 -18.74 12.16 7.25
C VAL A 238 -18.32 11.84 5.81
N ARG A 239 -17.97 10.60 5.52
CA ARG A 239 -17.57 10.14 4.19
C ARG A 239 -18.69 10.24 3.15
N SER A 240 -19.93 9.99 3.55
CA SER A 240 -21.09 10.20 2.68
C SER A 240 -21.27 11.68 2.33
N GLN A 241 -21.01 12.60 3.28
CA GLN A 241 -21.02 14.04 3.02
C GLN A 241 -19.88 14.47 2.09
N MET A 242 -18.68 13.87 2.24
CA MET A 242 -17.56 14.10 1.31
C MET A 242 -17.92 13.69 -0.12
N ALA A 243 -18.55 12.54 -0.30
CA ALA A 243 -19.01 12.09 -1.60
C ALA A 243 -20.10 13.00 -2.20
N GLU A 244 -21.02 13.50 -1.37
CA GLU A 244 -22.04 14.47 -1.79
C GLU A 244 -21.41 15.80 -2.23
N LEU A 245 -20.46 16.33 -1.45
CA LEU A 245 -19.69 17.52 -1.79
C LEU A 245 -18.93 17.35 -3.11
N ALA A 246 -18.37 16.17 -3.33
CA ALA A 246 -17.69 15.79 -4.58
C ALA A 246 -18.65 15.57 -5.76
N GLY A 247 -19.98 15.61 -5.54
CA GLY A 247 -20.98 15.36 -6.58
C GLY A 247 -21.06 13.90 -7.05
N SER A 248 -20.55 12.95 -6.24
CA SER A 248 -20.59 11.52 -6.51
C SER A 248 -21.95 10.91 -6.17
N ALA A 249 -22.33 9.83 -6.84
CA ALA A 249 -23.63 9.17 -6.62
C ALA A 249 -23.66 8.40 -5.29
N SER A 250 -22.53 7.90 -4.84
CA SER A 250 -22.34 7.22 -3.54
C SER A 250 -20.90 7.39 -3.07
N TYR A 251 -20.64 7.04 -1.81
CA TYR A 251 -19.26 7.02 -1.31
C TYR A 251 -18.42 5.94 -2.03
N ALA A 252 -19.01 4.81 -2.40
CA ALA A 252 -18.30 3.80 -3.17
C ALA A 252 -17.87 4.32 -4.56
N ASP A 253 -18.75 5.02 -5.28
CA ASP A 253 -18.38 5.67 -6.55
C ASP A 253 -17.29 6.73 -6.36
N TYR A 254 -17.37 7.51 -5.27
CA TYR A 254 -16.37 8.49 -4.91
C TYR A 254 -15.01 7.84 -4.62
N ALA A 255 -14.98 6.85 -3.73
CA ALA A 255 -13.75 6.17 -3.34
C ALA A 255 -13.09 5.48 -4.53
N TYR A 256 -13.84 4.75 -5.34
CA TYR A 256 -13.29 4.04 -6.51
C TYR A 256 -12.69 4.98 -7.56
N SER A 257 -13.38 6.09 -7.85
CA SER A 257 -13.00 6.95 -8.97
C SER A 257 -12.12 8.13 -8.56
N ALA A 258 -12.39 8.76 -7.42
CA ALA A 258 -11.71 9.97 -6.99
C ALA A 258 -10.58 9.68 -6.01
N PHE A 259 -10.77 8.73 -5.09
CA PHE A 259 -9.78 8.42 -4.07
C PHE A 259 -8.75 7.39 -4.54
N TYR A 260 -9.23 6.27 -5.13
CA TYR A 260 -8.33 5.20 -5.60
C TYR A 260 -8.05 5.24 -7.11
N SER A 261 -8.65 6.17 -7.84
CA SER A 261 -8.45 6.35 -9.29
C SER A 261 -8.65 5.09 -10.14
N ARG A 262 -9.44 4.11 -9.66
CA ARG A 262 -9.69 2.85 -10.36
C ARG A 262 -10.33 3.07 -11.72
N ASP A 263 -9.93 2.31 -12.71
CA ASP A 263 -10.49 2.35 -14.07
C ASP A 263 -11.72 1.44 -14.25
N TYR A 264 -12.20 0.84 -13.16
CA TYR A 264 -13.40 0.03 -13.06
C TYR A 264 -14.34 0.56 -11.98
N THR A 265 -15.59 0.08 -12.01
CA THR A 265 -16.65 0.58 -11.12
C THR A 265 -16.93 -0.35 -9.94
N PRO A 266 -17.60 0.13 -8.86
CA PRO A 266 -18.11 -0.75 -7.81
C PRO A 266 -18.97 -1.91 -8.33
N ALA A 267 -19.71 -1.71 -9.46
CA ALA A 267 -20.50 -2.76 -10.09
C ALA A 267 -19.62 -3.83 -10.79
N ASP A 268 -18.42 -3.48 -11.25
CA ASP A 268 -17.47 -4.45 -11.79
C ASP A 268 -16.86 -5.32 -10.69
N ALA A 269 -16.62 -4.76 -9.51
CA ALA A 269 -16.11 -5.48 -8.33
C ALA A 269 -17.06 -6.60 -7.87
N GLN A 270 -18.37 -6.50 -8.13
CA GLN A 270 -19.32 -7.57 -7.81
C GLN A 270 -19.00 -8.91 -8.50
N LYS A 271 -18.29 -8.88 -9.63
CA LYS A 271 -17.82 -10.09 -10.31
C LYS A 271 -16.68 -10.76 -9.52
N ILE A 272 -15.86 -9.96 -8.86
CA ILE A 272 -14.82 -10.45 -7.94
C ILE A 272 -15.47 -11.10 -6.72
N TRP A 273 -16.53 -10.48 -6.14
CA TRP A 273 -17.26 -11.09 -5.02
C TRP A 273 -17.80 -12.48 -5.41
N GLN A 274 -18.35 -12.62 -6.61
CA GLN A 274 -18.87 -13.91 -7.09
C GLN A 274 -17.72 -14.92 -7.23
N THR A 275 -16.64 -14.56 -7.89
CA THR A 275 -15.44 -15.40 -8.05
C THR A 275 -14.87 -15.83 -6.69
N ALA A 276 -14.76 -14.90 -5.74
CA ALA A 276 -14.29 -15.20 -4.40
C ALA A 276 -15.18 -16.23 -3.67
N LYS A 277 -16.51 -16.06 -3.76
CA LYS A 277 -17.48 -16.97 -3.12
C LYS A 277 -17.54 -18.36 -3.76
N GLU A 278 -17.49 -18.42 -5.09
CA GLU A 278 -17.73 -19.67 -5.85
C GLU A 278 -16.45 -20.50 -6.00
N ASP A 279 -15.28 -19.84 -6.16
CA ASP A 279 -14.05 -20.52 -6.53
C ASP A 279 -13.01 -20.54 -5.39
N PHE A 280 -12.78 -19.42 -4.68
CA PHE A 280 -11.71 -19.30 -3.70
C PHE A 280 -12.13 -19.61 -2.26
N ALA A 281 -13.33 -19.25 -1.82
CA ALA A 281 -13.80 -19.59 -0.47
C ALA A 281 -13.89 -21.09 -0.21
N PRO A 282 -14.34 -21.94 -1.16
CA PRO A 282 -14.28 -23.40 -0.99
C PRO A 282 -12.84 -23.94 -0.91
N LEU A 283 -11.89 -23.36 -1.63
CA LEU A 283 -10.48 -23.71 -1.58
C LEU A 283 -9.89 -23.37 -0.20
N LEU A 284 -10.15 -22.15 0.27
CA LEU A 284 -9.75 -21.70 1.60
C LEU A 284 -10.28 -22.64 2.70
N ALA A 285 -11.59 -22.91 2.70
CA ALA A 285 -12.21 -23.81 3.67
C ALA A 285 -11.65 -25.24 3.65
N LYS A 286 -11.24 -25.72 2.47
CA LYS A 286 -10.68 -27.07 2.32
C LYS A 286 -9.29 -27.23 2.96
N TYR A 287 -8.44 -26.20 2.87
CA TYR A 287 -7.02 -26.33 3.22
C TYR A 287 -6.61 -25.63 4.52
N SER A 288 -7.41 -24.68 5.04
CA SER A 288 -7.06 -23.90 6.24
C SER A 288 -6.77 -24.78 7.46
N ASP A 289 -7.63 -25.75 7.78
CA ASP A 289 -7.44 -26.63 8.94
C ASP A 289 -6.20 -27.53 8.78
N THR A 290 -5.99 -28.06 7.56
CA THR A 290 -4.85 -28.91 7.26
C THR A 290 -3.54 -28.17 7.39
N LEU A 291 -3.48 -26.95 6.85
CA LEU A 291 -2.30 -26.08 6.94
C LEU A 291 -2.03 -25.65 8.38
N SER A 292 -3.06 -25.21 9.11
CA SER A 292 -2.92 -24.84 10.53
C SER A 292 -2.37 -25.98 11.38
N GLN A 293 -2.85 -27.22 11.14
CA GLN A 293 -2.33 -28.39 11.84
C GLN A 293 -0.86 -28.67 11.45
N ALA A 294 -0.51 -28.59 10.17
CA ALA A 294 0.85 -28.81 9.70
C ALA A 294 1.83 -27.78 10.25
N LEU A 295 1.45 -26.48 10.27
CA LEU A 295 2.25 -25.42 10.90
C LEU A 295 2.47 -25.67 12.40
N SER A 296 1.42 -26.12 13.11
CA SER A 296 1.52 -26.48 14.53
C SER A 296 2.44 -27.69 14.76
N ASP A 297 2.34 -28.71 13.93
CA ASP A 297 3.13 -29.95 14.07
C ASP A 297 4.60 -29.77 13.68
N SER A 298 4.88 -28.89 12.71
CA SER A 298 6.25 -28.58 12.27
C SER A 298 7.04 -27.75 13.28
N GLY A 299 6.37 -27.03 14.16
CA GLY A 299 7.00 -26.08 15.08
C GLY A 299 7.52 -24.80 14.40
N ILE A 300 7.22 -24.59 13.12
CA ILE A 300 7.63 -23.39 12.36
C ILE A 300 7.17 -22.10 13.05
N SER A 301 5.97 -22.10 13.65
CA SER A 301 5.42 -20.96 14.38
C SER A 301 6.18 -20.61 15.68
N SER A 302 7.13 -21.47 16.11
CA SER A 302 7.93 -21.26 17.32
C SER A 302 9.41 -21.00 17.03
N THR A 303 9.74 -20.61 15.81
CA THR A 303 11.12 -20.45 15.33
C THR A 303 11.80 -19.17 15.78
N GLY A 304 11.61 -18.68 16.97
CA GLY A 304 12.38 -17.53 17.46
C GLY A 304 13.84 -17.51 16.97
N GLY A 305 14.34 -16.36 16.56
CA GLY A 305 15.70 -16.17 16.07
C GLY A 305 15.82 -15.74 14.60
N ILE A 306 14.70 -15.42 13.93
CA ILE A 306 14.74 -14.75 12.64
C ILE A 306 15.18 -13.31 12.89
N THR A 307 16.26 -12.92 12.25
CA THR A 307 16.83 -11.58 12.36
C THR A 307 16.60 -10.81 11.07
N GLY A 308 16.60 -9.47 11.14
CA GLY A 308 16.57 -8.64 9.93
C GLY A 308 17.68 -9.01 8.93
N GLN A 309 18.85 -9.48 9.40
CA GLN A 309 19.91 -9.94 8.51
C GLN A 309 19.52 -11.21 7.74
N ASN A 310 18.81 -12.16 8.38
CA ASN A 310 18.33 -13.36 7.67
C ASN A 310 17.36 -12.98 6.55
N VAL A 311 16.49 -12.01 6.80
CA VAL A 311 15.52 -11.50 5.83
C VAL A 311 16.23 -10.83 4.65
N ILE A 312 17.23 -9.99 4.91
CA ILE A 312 18.05 -9.33 3.87
C ILE A 312 18.86 -10.36 3.08
N ASP A 313 19.45 -11.36 3.74
CA ASP A 313 20.22 -12.42 3.05
C ASP A 313 19.31 -13.21 2.11
N ALA A 314 18.07 -13.50 2.51
CA ALA A 314 17.07 -14.18 1.66
C ALA A 314 16.64 -13.30 0.48
N LEU A 315 16.40 -12.01 0.71
CA LEU A 315 16.10 -11.06 -0.35
C LEU A 315 17.20 -11.05 -1.41
N LEU A 316 18.45 -10.84 -1.00
CA LEU A 316 19.60 -10.81 -1.90
C LEU A 316 19.82 -12.16 -2.61
N TYR A 317 19.54 -13.28 -1.94
CA TYR A 317 19.63 -14.60 -2.54
C TYR A 317 18.66 -14.77 -3.71
N GLY A 318 17.39 -14.46 -3.52
CA GLY A 318 16.34 -14.61 -4.53
C GLY A 318 16.52 -13.60 -5.68
N THR A 319 16.66 -12.31 -5.35
CA THR A 319 16.79 -11.24 -6.35
C THR A 319 18.01 -11.41 -7.27
N ALA A 320 19.13 -11.95 -6.76
CA ALA A 320 20.30 -12.26 -7.57
C ALA A 320 20.04 -13.32 -8.66
N ARG A 321 18.96 -14.12 -8.51
CA ARG A 321 18.56 -15.20 -9.46
C ARG A 321 17.39 -14.79 -10.35
N MET A 322 16.71 -13.70 -10.05
CA MET A 322 15.59 -13.20 -10.85
C MET A 322 16.06 -12.55 -12.14
N SER A 323 16.73 -11.41 -12.06
CA SER A 323 17.38 -10.73 -13.19
C SER A 323 18.53 -9.87 -12.69
N PRO A 324 19.47 -9.45 -13.59
CA PRO A 324 20.54 -8.51 -13.24
C PRO A 324 19.99 -7.17 -12.71
N GLU A 325 18.92 -6.66 -13.29
CA GLU A 325 18.28 -5.39 -12.88
C GLU A 325 17.66 -5.49 -11.49
N VAL A 326 16.92 -6.56 -11.18
CA VAL A 326 16.33 -6.79 -9.85
C VAL A 326 17.41 -6.94 -8.78
N ARG A 327 18.51 -7.65 -9.12
CA ARG A 327 19.68 -7.76 -8.24
C ARG A 327 20.30 -6.40 -7.94
N GLU A 328 20.56 -5.58 -8.98
CA GLU A 328 21.14 -4.25 -8.82
C GLU A 328 20.28 -3.38 -7.91
N ALA A 329 18.96 -3.42 -8.08
CA ALA A 329 18.03 -2.70 -7.24
C ALA A 329 18.09 -3.15 -5.76
N ALA A 330 18.11 -4.47 -5.50
CA ALA A 330 18.20 -5.00 -4.13
C ALA A 330 19.58 -4.69 -3.48
N GLU A 331 20.67 -4.76 -4.25
CA GLU A 331 22.00 -4.36 -3.79
C GLU A 331 22.02 -2.87 -3.42
N TYR A 332 21.40 -2.00 -4.24
CA TYR A 332 21.28 -0.56 -3.97
C TYR A 332 20.46 -0.28 -2.68
N LEU A 333 19.32 -0.92 -2.51
CA LEU A 333 18.51 -0.82 -1.28
C LEU A 333 19.36 -1.09 -0.03
N VAL A 334 20.15 -2.17 -0.06
CA VAL A 334 20.97 -2.60 1.08
C VAL A 334 22.19 -1.68 1.28
N GLU A 335 22.90 -1.32 0.21
CA GLU A 335 24.09 -0.47 0.27
C GLU A 335 23.76 0.91 0.83
N HIS A 336 22.61 1.47 0.48
CA HIS A 336 22.17 2.80 0.93
C HIS A 336 21.28 2.77 2.19
N SER A 337 21.06 1.60 2.79
CA SER A 337 20.25 1.43 4.02
C SER A 337 18.83 2.00 3.89
N LEU A 338 18.18 1.77 2.74
CA LEU A 338 16.84 2.29 2.41
C LEU A 338 15.73 1.41 2.98
N TYR A 339 15.95 0.89 4.17
CA TYR A 339 14.99 0.06 4.90
C TYR A 339 15.18 0.16 6.40
N ASP A 340 14.12 -0.12 7.15
CA ASP A 340 14.15 -0.33 8.59
C ASP A 340 13.27 -1.54 8.94
N ILE A 341 13.91 -2.68 9.18
CA ILE A 341 13.30 -3.94 9.60
C ILE A 341 13.80 -4.35 11.00
N SER A 342 14.15 -3.36 11.82
CA SER A 342 14.54 -3.60 13.20
C SER A 342 13.32 -3.83 14.09
N TYR A 343 13.40 -4.79 15.01
CA TYR A 343 12.37 -4.99 16.02
C TYR A 343 12.49 -3.98 17.17
N SER A 344 11.35 -3.41 17.57
CA SER A 344 11.22 -2.65 18.82
C SER A 344 9.78 -2.73 19.31
N GLU A 345 9.58 -2.93 20.62
CA GLU A 345 8.25 -2.87 21.26
C GLU A 345 7.56 -1.50 21.11
N LYS A 346 8.33 -0.47 20.79
CA LYS A 346 7.84 0.89 20.59
C LYS A 346 7.48 1.20 19.15
N LYS A 347 7.93 0.35 18.23
CA LYS A 347 7.73 0.52 16.80
C LYS A 347 6.28 0.22 16.44
N LEU A 348 5.71 0.99 15.54
CA LEU A 348 4.38 0.71 15.00
C LEU A 348 4.38 -0.70 14.36
N PRO A 349 3.48 -1.62 14.76
CA PRO A 349 3.46 -3.00 14.26
C PRO A 349 2.84 -3.06 12.85
N THR A 350 3.57 -2.58 11.85
CA THR A 350 3.14 -2.53 10.46
C THR A 350 4.34 -2.62 9.51
N GLY A 351 4.07 -2.92 8.24
CA GLY A 351 5.00 -2.81 7.12
C GLY A 351 4.44 -1.88 6.05
N TYR A 352 5.29 -1.12 5.39
CA TYR A 352 4.95 -0.30 4.24
C TYR A 352 6.19 0.20 3.49
N THR A 353 5.99 0.58 2.24
CA THR A 353 6.98 1.29 1.42
C THR A 353 6.55 2.73 1.23
N SER A 354 7.41 3.70 1.58
CA SER A 354 7.19 5.13 1.44
C SER A 354 8.17 5.74 0.45
N TYR A 355 7.76 6.75 -0.32
CA TYR A 355 8.64 7.44 -1.26
C TYR A 355 9.19 8.74 -0.67
N LEU A 356 10.50 8.90 -0.68
CA LEU A 356 11.21 10.09 -0.20
C LEU A 356 11.49 11.03 -1.37
N TYR A 357 10.48 11.78 -1.78
CA TYR A 357 10.46 12.56 -3.04
C TYR A 357 11.65 13.49 -3.26
N SER A 358 12.12 14.21 -2.22
CA SER A 358 13.31 15.09 -2.34
C SER A 358 14.60 14.34 -2.62
N PHE A 359 14.63 13.04 -2.39
CA PHE A 359 15.79 12.17 -2.57
C PHE A 359 15.59 11.17 -3.72
N ASP A 360 14.39 11.17 -4.30
CA ASP A 360 14.00 10.31 -5.42
C ASP A 360 14.24 8.82 -5.14
N VAL A 361 13.89 8.35 -3.95
CA VAL A 361 14.05 6.95 -3.54
C VAL A 361 12.88 6.46 -2.68
N PRO A 362 12.46 5.19 -2.83
CA PRO A 362 11.56 4.55 -1.88
C PRO A 362 12.32 4.06 -0.64
N PHE A 363 11.60 3.89 0.47
CA PHE A 363 12.10 3.40 1.75
C PHE A 363 11.15 2.34 2.31
N ILE A 364 11.68 1.18 2.71
CA ILE A 364 10.91 0.11 3.35
C ILE A 364 10.93 0.29 4.86
N PHE A 365 9.76 0.39 5.49
CA PHE A 365 9.57 0.29 6.91
C PHE A 365 8.83 -1.00 7.24
N ASN A 366 9.35 -1.80 8.18
CA ASN A 366 8.70 -3.01 8.63
C ASN A 366 9.01 -3.28 10.11
N CYS A 367 8.01 -3.73 10.87
CA CYS A 367 8.18 -4.18 12.24
C CYS A 367 8.10 -5.72 12.27
N PRO A 368 9.22 -6.43 12.31
CA PRO A 368 9.22 -7.89 12.26
C PRO A 368 8.61 -8.50 13.53
N TYR A 369 8.03 -9.70 13.36
CA TYR A 369 7.38 -10.46 14.42
C TYR A 369 8.19 -11.68 14.88
N ASP A 370 9.45 -11.82 14.43
CA ASP A 370 10.29 -13.00 14.63
C ASP A 370 9.61 -14.28 14.10
N SER A 371 9.03 -14.17 12.92
CA SER A 371 8.28 -15.22 12.24
C SER A 371 8.64 -15.32 10.77
N TYR A 372 8.23 -16.42 10.10
CA TYR A 372 8.42 -16.53 8.65
C TYR A 372 7.65 -15.47 7.83
N ALA A 373 6.63 -14.83 8.42
CA ALA A 373 5.96 -13.69 7.78
C ALA A 373 6.94 -12.55 7.48
N ASP A 374 7.97 -12.36 8.31
CA ASP A 374 8.97 -11.31 8.10
C ASP A 374 9.68 -11.41 6.74
N TYR A 375 9.80 -12.63 6.18
CA TYR A 375 10.34 -12.84 4.83
C TYR A 375 9.32 -12.45 3.76
N THR A 376 8.07 -12.91 3.88
CA THR A 376 7.02 -12.61 2.90
C THR A 376 6.69 -11.14 2.89
N ASP A 377 6.63 -10.49 4.04
CA ASP A 377 6.43 -9.05 4.18
C ASP A 377 7.55 -8.26 3.48
N MET A 378 8.82 -8.68 3.68
CA MET A 378 9.95 -8.04 2.99
C MET A 378 9.90 -8.25 1.47
N PHE A 379 9.47 -9.42 1.00
CA PHE A 379 9.34 -9.68 -0.44
C PHE A 379 8.22 -8.84 -1.04
N HIS A 380 7.11 -8.71 -0.34
CA HIS A 380 6.00 -7.85 -0.69
C HIS A 380 6.45 -6.39 -0.81
N GLU A 381 7.00 -5.84 0.26
CA GLU A 381 7.47 -4.44 0.29
C GLU A 381 8.56 -4.17 -0.76
N PHE A 382 9.41 -5.17 -1.03
CA PHE A 382 10.40 -5.04 -2.09
C PHE A 382 9.76 -4.98 -3.49
N GLY A 383 8.59 -5.57 -3.70
CA GLY A 383 7.82 -5.41 -4.95
C GLY A 383 7.42 -3.95 -5.20
N HIS A 384 6.86 -3.28 -4.19
CA HIS A 384 6.58 -1.84 -4.23
C HIS A 384 7.86 -1.01 -4.39
N TRP A 385 8.88 -1.35 -3.61
CA TRP A 385 10.16 -0.65 -3.64
C TRP A 385 10.81 -0.72 -5.03
N LEU A 386 10.77 -1.88 -5.68
CA LEU A 386 11.34 -2.09 -7.00
C LEU A 386 10.64 -1.20 -8.06
N ALA A 387 9.32 -1.12 -8.02
CA ALA A 387 8.56 -0.25 -8.91
C ALA A 387 8.90 1.22 -8.67
N GLY A 388 8.84 1.69 -7.42
CA GLY A 388 9.21 3.05 -7.05
C GLY A 388 10.68 3.37 -7.37
N TYR A 389 11.58 2.40 -7.23
CA TYR A 389 12.99 2.58 -7.58
C TYR A 389 13.17 2.87 -9.07
N TYR A 390 12.48 2.19 -9.97
CA TYR A 390 12.66 2.38 -11.41
C TYR A 390 11.80 3.48 -12.03
N HIS A 391 10.66 3.81 -11.45
CA HIS A 391 9.74 4.79 -12.03
C HIS A 391 9.84 6.17 -11.38
N GLY A 392 10.33 6.23 -10.14
CA GLY A 392 10.16 7.44 -9.35
C GLY A 392 8.70 7.58 -8.89
N SER A 393 8.36 8.75 -8.37
CA SER A 393 6.98 9.11 -8.04
C SER A 393 6.83 10.64 -8.08
N ASP A 394 5.67 11.11 -8.54
CA ASP A 394 5.36 12.55 -8.62
C ASP A 394 4.57 12.99 -7.38
N ALA A 395 5.26 13.69 -6.47
CA ALA A 395 4.69 14.17 -5.22
C ALA A 395 3.48 15.11 -5.37
N LEU A 396 3.33 15.77 -6.52
CA LEU A 396 2.35 16.84 -6.69
C LEU A 396 1.16 16.45 -7.55
N TYR A 397 1.39 15.59 -8.53
CA TYR A 397 0.40 15.28 -9.56
C TYR A 397 0.27 13.77 -9.82
N GLY A 398 1.11 12.96 -9.21
CA GLY A 398 1.04 11.50 -9.30
C GLY A 398 -0.25 10.98 -8.67
N VAL A 399 -0.86 10.01 -9.32
CA VAL A 399 -2.04 9.31 -8.82
C VAL A 399 -1.79 7.83 -8.96
N ILE A 400 -1.48 7.20 -7.84
CA ILE A 400 -1.12 5.77 -7.77
C ILE A 400 -2.35 4.90 -8.06
N ASP A 401 -2.22 3.95 -8.98
CA ASP A 401 -3.14 2.81 -9.08
C ASP A 401 -2.73 1.75 -8.08
N TYR A 402 -3.35 1.75 -6.91
CA TYR A 402 -3.04 0.81 -5.83
C TYR A 402 -3.26 -0.65 -6.23
N ASP A 403 -4.18 -0.93 -7.14
CA ASP A 403 -4.44 -2.30 -7.59
C ASP A 403 -3.26 -2.84 -8.42
N LEU A 404 -2.63 -2.00 -9.25
CA LEU A 404 -1.39 -2.35 -9.95
C LEU A 404 -0.21 -2.44 -8.99
N SER A 405 -0.11 -1.50 -8.06
CA SER A 405 0.93 -1.51 -7.03
C SER A 405 0.88 -2.81 -6.20
N GLU A 406 -0.32 -3.28 -5.81
CA GLU A 406 -0.48 -4.57 -5.11
C GLU A 406 -0.21 -5.79 -6.01
N LEU A 407 -0.40 -5.71 -7.32
CA LEU A 407 0.06 -6.78 -8.21
C LEU A 407 1.59 -6.83 -8.29
N GLN A 408 2.26 -5.70 -8.21
CA GLN A 408 3.73 -5.63 -8.18
C GLN A 408 4.29 -6.27 -6.91
N SER A 409 3.67 -6.04 -5.75
CA SER A 409 4.08 -6.62 -4.47
C SER A 409 3.74 -8.12 -4.35
N GLN A 410 2.49 -8.50 -4.56
CA GLN A 410 2.05 -9.90 -4.48
C GLN A 410 2.68 -10.78 -5.57
N GLY A 411 2.95 -10.20 -6.75
CA GLY A 411 3.71 -10.88 -7.80
C GLY A 411 5.15 -11.21 -7.36
N MET A 412 5.80 -10.34 -6.60
CA MET A 412 7.11 -10.62 -6.01
C MET A 412 7.04 -11.77 -5.00
N GLU A 413 6.03 -11.78 -4.12
CA GLU A 413 5.84 -12.87 -3.16
C GLU A 413 5.79 -14.24 -3.85
N VAL A 414 4.95 -14.39 -4.89
CA VAL A 414 4.78 -15.67 -5.57
C VAL A 414 6.03 -16.11 -6.35
N LEU A 415 6.81 -15.16 -6.86
CA LEU A 415 8.04 -15.49 -7.57
C LEU A 415 9.17 -15.88 -6.64
N PHE A 416 9.18 -15.42 -5.40
CA PHE A 416 10.10 -15.92 -4.37
C PHE A 416 9.87 -17.37 -4.00
N LEU A 417 8.66 -17.93 -4.19
CA LEU A 417 8.36 -19.34 -3.90
C LEU A 417 9.25 -20.34 -4.64
N GLN A 418 9.84 -19.93 -5.77
CA GLN A 418 10.79 -20.75 -6.53
C GLN A 418 12.11 -21.00 -5.77
N PHE A 419 12.43 -20.18 -4.79
CA PHE A 419 13.67 -20.25 -4.01
C PHE A 419 13.46 -20.82 -2.60
N TYR A 420 12.23 -21.18 -2.22
CA TYR A 420 11.90 -21.62 -0.87
C TYR A 420 12.63 -22.89 -0.45
N GLU A 421 12.86 -23.85 -1.36
CA GLU A 421 13.63 -25.06 -1.04
C GLU A 421 15.08 -24.73 -0.64
N ASP A 422 15.69 -23.76 -1.33
CA ASP A 422 17.05 -23.32 -1.02
C ASP A 422 17.11 -22.46 0.26
N LEU A 423 16.06 -21.69 0.54
CA LEU A 423 16.00 -20.78 1.69
C LEU A 423 15.57 -21.49 2.97
N PHE A 424 14.60 -22.39 2.89
CA PHE A 424 13.90 -22.93 4.05
C PHE A 424 13.99 -24.47 4.18
N GLY A 425 14.60 -25.17 3.19
CA GLY A 425 14.84 -26.60 3.26
C GLY A 425 13.57 -27.42 3.47
N ASP A 426 13.52 -28.21 4.55
CA ASP A 426 12.40 -29.12 4.85
C ASP A 426 11.08 -28.37 5.13
N ASP A 427 11.12 -27.09 5.48
CA ASP A 427 9.95 -26.27 5.77
C ASP A 427 9.32 -25.63 4.51
N ALA A 428 10.00 -25.72 3.37
CA ALA A 428 9.63 -25.02 2.13
C ALA A 428 8.22 -25.35 1.63
N GLU A 429 7.78 -26.62 1.70
CA GLU A 429 6.46 -27.04 1.24
C GLU A 429 5.34 -26.39 2.07
N ILE A 430 5.48 -26.39 3.39
CA ILE A 430 4.49 -25.81 4.31
C ILE A 430 4.43 -24.29 4.13
N LEU A 431 5.59 -23.63 4.03
CA LEU A 431 5.67 -22.18 3.86
C LEU A 431 5.14 -21.71 2.50
N ARG A 432 5.40 -22.50 1.44
CA ARG A 432 4.81 -22.25 0.12
C ARG A 432 3.28 -22.35 0.18
N ALA A 433 2.75 -23.40 0.79
CA ALA A 433 1.32 -23.56 0.97
C ALA A 433 0.71 -22.42 1.80
N GLN A 434 1.40 -21.94 2.82
CA GLN A 434 0.98 -20.81 3.64
C GLN A 434 0.89 -19.53 2.81
N THR A 435 1.94 -19.18 2.06
CA THR A 435 1.94 -17.96 1.21
C THR A 435 0.80 -18.00 0.18
N LEU A 436 0.61 -19.14 -0.50
CA LEU A 436 -0.45 -19.27 -1.50
C LEU A 436 -1.85 -19.24 -0.86
N LEU A 437 -2.03 -19.86 0.32
CA LEU A 437 -3.32 -19.82 1.00
C LEU A 437 -3.61 -18.42 1.57
N ASN A 438 -2.58 -17.65 1.96
CA ASN A 438 -2.73 -16.24 2.34
C ASN A 438 -3.22 -15.38 1.16
N LEU A 439 -2.71 -15.61 -0.05
CA LEU A 439 -3.22 -14.91 -1.25
C LEU A 439 -4.67 -15.31 -1.57
N VAL A 440 -5.02 -16.60 -1.43
CA VAL A 440 -6.42 -17.04 -1.53
C VAL A 440 -7.29 -16.37 -0.47
N TYR A 441 -6.80 -16.27 0.77
CA TYR A 441 -7.47 -15.53 1.85
C TYR A 441 -7.65 -14.04 1.49
N SER A 442 -6.63 -13.40 0.89
CA SER A 442 -6.71 -12.01 0.43
C SER A 442 -7.79 -11.81 -0.65
N VAL A 443 -7.96 -12.77 -1.58
CA VAL A 443 -9.08 -12.73 -2.54
C VAL A 443 -10.43 -12.79 -1.82
N VAL A 444 -10.58 -13.71 -0.87
CA VAL A 444 -11.86 -13.94 -0.18
C VAL A 444 -12.21 -12.76 0.73
N THR A 445 -11.27 -12.31 1.55
CA THR A 445 -11.51 -11.23 2.51
C THR A 445 -11.55 -9.85 1.84
N GLY A 446 -10.72 -9.63 0.81
CA GLY A 446 -10.76 -8.40 0.01
C GLY A 446 -12.12 -8.18 -0.63
N ALA A 447 -12.67 -9.23 -1.25
CA ALA A 447 -14.01 -9.21 -1.82
C ALA A 447 -15.10 -9.07 -0.74
N MET A 448 -14.95 -9.73 0.41
CA MET A 448 -15.90 -9.71 1.52
C MET A 448 -16.02 -8.31 2.14
N TYR A 449 -14.90 -7.67 2.45
CA TYR A 449 -14.90 -6.34 3.05
C TYR A 449 -15.36 -5.27 2.07
N ASP A 450 -15.06 -5.41 0.79
CA ASP A 450 -15.59 -4.50 -0.23
C ASP A 450 -17.12 -4.63 -0.35
N GLU A 451 -17.68 -5.84 -0.41
CA GLU A 451 -19.13 -6.05 -0.40
C GLU A 451 -19.78 -5.49 0.87
N PHE A 452 -19.18 -5.75 2.03
CA PHE A 452 -19.64 -5.24 3.30
C PHE A 452 -19.73 -3.70 3.28
N GLN A 453 -18.64 -3.04 2.89
CA GLN A 453 -18.57 -1.58 2.87
C GLN A 453 -19.47 -0.96 1.80
N GLN A 454 -19.51 -1.51 0.58
CA GLN A 454 -20.45 -1.00 -0.44
C GLN A 454 -21.90 -1.08 0.03
N ARG A 455 -22.29 -2.16 0.72
CA ARG A 455 -23.66 -2.31 1.27
C ARG A 455 -23.93 -1.32 2.39
N ILE A 456 -22.96 -1.04 3.25
CA ILE A 456 -23.09 -0.05 4.33
C ILE A 456 -23.28 1.36 3.76
N TYR A 457 -22.42 1.78 2.82
CA TYR A 457 -22.50 3.11 2.21
C TYR A 457 -23.74 3.31 1.31
N ALA A 458 -24.43 2.23 0.97
CA ALA A 458 -25.70 2.29 0.25
C ALA A 458 -26.92 2.48 1.18
N GLU A 459 -26.77 2.30 2.50
CA GLU A 459 -27.88 2.46 3.46
C GLU A 459 -28.08 3.94 3.81
N SER A 460 -29.31 4.44 3.63
CA SER A 460 -29.64 5.85 3.91
C SER A 460 -29.75 6.18 5.39
N ASP A 461 -30.14 5.23 6.23
CA ASP A 461 -30.37 5.37 7.67
C ASP A 461 -29.65 4.22 8.41
N LEU A 462 -28.32 4.17 8.30
CA LEU A 462 -27.53 3.12 8.91
C LEU A 462 -27.55 3.20 10.44
N THR A 463 -28.01 2.12 11.08
CA THR A 463 -27.95 1.92 12.53
C THR A 463 -26.93 0.84 12.88
N LYS A 464 -26.46 0.79 14.14
CA LYS A 464 -25.52 -0.25 14.60
C LYS A 464 -26.11 -1.66 14.36
N ASP A 465 -27.38 -1.91 14.70
CA ASP A 465 -28.01 -3.20 14.47
C ASP A 465 -28.00 -3.58 12.98
N ARG A 466 -28.32 -2.62 12.09
CA ARG A 466 -28.30 -2.87 10.65
C ARG A 466 -26.90 -3.13 10.12
N LEU A 467 -25.90 -2.40 10.61
CA LEU A 467 -24.50 -2.60 10.28
C LEU A 467 -24.06 -4.04 10.64
N LEU A 468 -24.33 -4.47 11.88
CA LEU A 468 -24.01 -5.84 12.31
C LEU A 468 -24.77 -6.90 11.51
N ASP A 469 -26.04 -6.65 11.16
CA ASP A 469 -26.81 -7.57 10.32
C ASP A 469 -26.21 -7.68 8.91
N ILE A 470 -25.78 -6.58 8.30
CA ILE A 470 -25.10 -6.59 7.00
C ILE A 470 -23.80 -7.43 7.09
N TYR A 471 -23.01 -7.23 8.14
CA TYR A 471 -21.78 -8.02 8.32
C TYR A 471 -22.08 -9.51 8.45
N ARG A 472 -23.04 -9.90 9.29
CA ARG A 472 -23.46 -11.31 9.45
C ARG A 472 -23.91 -11.93 8.13
N GLU A 473 -24.71 -11.21 7.34
CA GLU A 473 -25.17 -11.66 6.02
C GLU A 473 -24.00 -11.86 5.05
N VAL A 474 -23.07 -10.90 4.98
CA VAL A 474 -21.91 -10.97 4.11
C VAL A 474 -20.97 -12.09 4.55
N TYR A 475 -20.58 -12.15 5.82
CA TYR A 475 -19.72 -13.17 6.40
C TYR A 475 -20.19 -14.59 6.07
N ALA A 476 -21.47 -14.87 6.33
CA ALA A 476 -22.08 -16.15 6.00
C ALA A 476 -22.08 -16.45 4.47
N SER A 477 -22.19 -15.42 3.62
CA SER A 477 -22.22 -15.61 2.17
C SER A 477 -20.86 -16.03 1.58
N TYR A 478 -19.76 -15.80 2.31
CA TYR A 478 -18.42 -16.27 1.96
C TYR A 478 -18.05 -17.61 2.61
N GLY A 479 -19.01 -18.25 3.29
CA GLY A 479 -18.85 -19.59 3.85
C GLY A 479 -18.07 -19.65 5.16
N PHE A 480 -17.86 -18.51 5.82
CA PHE A 480 -17.24 -18.47 7.13
C PHE A 480 -18.20 -18.97 8.22
N GLU A 481 -17.66 -19.76 9.16
CA GLU A 481 -18.44 -20.31 10.27
C GLU A 481 -18.52 -19.31 11.43
N PRO A 482 -19.73 -18.98 11.93
CA PRO A 482 -19.89 -18.03 13.03
C PRO A 482 -19.28 -18.54 14.34
N TYR A 483 -18.62 -17.66 15.09
CA TYR A 483 -18.18 -17.88 16.47
C TYR A 483 -18.67 -16.74 17.39
N ASP A 484 -18.44 -16.82 18.70
CA ASP A 484 -18.94 -15.81 19.64
C ASP A 484 -18.20 -14.47 19.43
N GLY A 485 -18.91 -13.42 19.06
CA GLY A 485 -18.38 -12.08 18.80
C GLY A 485 -17.94 -11.81 17.34
N TYR A 486 -18.01 -12.80 16.44
CA TYR A 486 -17.56 -12.65 15.04
C TYR A 486 -18.19 -11.44 14.31
N GLU A 487 -19.37 -11.00 14.71
CA GLU A 487 -20.04 -9.85 14.12
C GLU A 487 -19.33 -8.51 14.32
N TYR A 488 -18.29 -8.50 15.15
CA TYR A 488 -17.42 -7.35 15.38
C TYR A 488 -16.00 -7.52 14.81
N GLU A 489 -15.66 -8.67 14.23
CA GLU A 489 -14.33 -8.96 13.67
C GLU A 489 -13.83 -7.85 12.71
N TRP A 490 -14.74 -7.25 11.95
CA TRP A 490 -14.41 -6.14 11.06
C TRP A 490 -13.85 -4.90 11.78
N THR A 491 -14.07 -4.76 13.10
CA THR A 491 -13.54 -3.64 13.89
C THR A 491 -12.04 -3.76 14.13
N GLU A 492 -11.46 -4.95 13.97
CA GLU A 492 -10.03 -5.20 14.10
C GLU A 492 -9.28 -4.87 12.79
N VAL A 493 -10.00 -4.70 11.69
CA VAL A 493 -9.41 -4.38 10.40
C VAL A 493 -9.22 -2.88 10.26
N ILE A 494 -7.99 -2.42 10.46
CA ILE A 494 -7.60 -1.00 10.46
C ILE A 494 -8.06 -0.28 9.19
N HIS A 495 -7.94 -0.93 8.03
CA HIS A 495 -8.33 -0.36 6.74
C HIS A 495 -9.81 0.03 6.66
N ASN A 496 -10.70 -0.67 7.35
CA ASN A 496 -12.11 -0.29 7.37
C ASN A 496 -12.30 1.14 7.89
N PHE A 497 -11.43 1.58 8.79
CA PHE A 497 -11.45 2.90 9.41
C PHE A 497 -10.56 3.91 8.68
N GLN A 498 -9.37 3.52 8.27
CA GLN A 498 -8.38 4.42 7.69
C GLN A 498 -8.48 4.54 6.18
N GLN A 499 -8.72 3.42 5.48
CA GLN A 499 -8.72 3.31 4.02
C GLN A 499 -9.94 2.51 3.54
N PRO A 500 -11.17 3.04 3.70
CA PRO A 500 -12.38 2.31 3.35
C PRO A 500 -12.42 1.97 1.86
N LEU A 501 -12.91 0.77 1.54
CA LEU A 501 -12.96 0.22 0.18
C LEU A 501 -11.57 -0.04 -0.47
N TYR A 502 -10.50 -0.06 0.34
CA TYR A 502 -9.16 -0.44 -0.13
C TYR A 502 -9.04 -1.94 -0.38
N TYR A 503 -9.63 -2.77 0.48
CA TYR A 503 -9.41 -4.22 0.52
C TYR A 503 -9.67 -4.95 -0.79
N ILE A 504 -10.50 -4.41 -1.69
CA ILE A 504 -10.67 -4.98 -3.02
C ILE A 504 -9.38 -4.97 -3.84
N SER A 505 -8.45 -4.05 -3.57
CA SER A 505 -7.13 -4.00 -4.21
C SER A 505 -6.37 -5.31 -4.01
N TYR A 506 -6.39 -5.85 -2.80
CA TYR A 506 -5.78 -7.15 -2.50
C TYR A 506 -6.43 -8.31 -3.27
N ALA A 507 -7.76 -8.25 -3.49
CA ALA A 507 -8.44 -9.31 -4.22
C ALA A 507 -8.18 -9.26 -5.72
N VAL A 508 -8.25 -8.07 -6.34
CA VAL A 508 -8.07 -7.93 -7.78
C VAL A 508 -6.63 -8.14 -8.23
N SER A 509 -5.67 -7.94 -7.35
CA SER A 509 -4.23 -8.16 -7.57
C SER A 509 -3.80 -9.59 -7.23
N ALA A 510 -4.35 -10.22 -6.18
CA ALA A 510 -4.00 -11.60 -5.81
C ALA A 510 -4.40 -12.62 -6.88
N ILE A 511 -5.53 -12.39 -7.58
CA ILE A 511 -5.95 -13.32 -8.65
C ILE A 511 -4.90 -13.42 -9.77
N PRO A 512 -4.42 -12.34 -10.40
CA PRO A 512 -3.35 -12.42 -11.38
C PRO A 512 -1.99 -12.81 -10.78
N ALA A 513 -1.71 -12.54 -9.50
CA ALA A 513 -0.51 -13.05 -8.83
C ALA A 513 -0.56 -14.59 -8.71
N LEU A 514 -1.69 -15.17 -8.35
CA LEU A 514 -1.90 -16.62 -8.36
C LEU A 514 -1.81 -17.23 -9.78
N GLU A 515 -2.27 -16.49 -10.82
CA GLU A 515 -2.03 -16.90 -12.22
C GLU A 515 -0.53 -16.87 -12.57
N LEU A 516 0.23 -15.89 -12.09
CA LEU A 516 1.70 -15.86 -12.23
C LEU A 516 2.35 -17.08 -11.56
N TYR A 517 1.90 -17.46 -10.36
CA TYR A 517 2.38 -18.69 -9.71
C TYR A 517 2.10 -19.92 -10.58
N ALA A 518 0.88 -20.10 -11.06
CA ALA A 518 0.53 -21.23 -11.93
C ALA A 518 1.43 -21.26 -13.19
N ARG A 519 1.66 -20.12 -13.84
CA ARG A 519 2.62 -20.00 -14.96
C ARG A 519 4.04 -20.37 -14.53
N SER A 520 4.47 -20.01 -13.33
CA SER A 520 5.83 -20.28 -12.85
C SER A 520 6.11 -21.78 -12.64
N THR A 521 5.09 -22.57 -12.34
CA THR A 521 5.23 -24.03 -12.23
C THR A 521 5.46 -24.70 -13.59
N GLU A 522 4.96 -24.11 -14.68
CA GLU A 522 5.18 -24.60 -16.04
C GLU A 522 6.44 -24.02 -16.67
N SER A 523 6.67 -22.72 -16.52
CA SER A 523 7.80 -21.98 -17.10
C SER A 523 8.23 -20.82 -16.19
N PRO A 524 9.19 -21.05 -15.28
CA PRO A 524 9.70 -20.01 -14.38
C PRO A 524 10.19 -18.76 -15.10
N ASN A 525 10.87 -18.93 -16.26
CA ASN A 525 11.37 -17.81 -17.04
C ASN A 525 10.25 -16.97 -17.65
N ASP A 526 9.18 -17.59 -18.18
CA ASP A 526 8.05 -16.87 -18.76
C ASP A 526 7.26 -16.09 -17.69
N ALA A 527 7.10 -16.70 -16.50
CA ALA A 527 6.49 -16.01 -15.36
C ALA A 527 7.33 -14.80 -14.92
N MET A 528 8.65 -14.95 -14.84
CA MET A 528 9.56 -13.86 -14.52
C MET A 528 9.50 -12.75 -15.56
N ASP A 529 9.56 -13.08 -16.85
CA ASP A 529 9.44 -12.10 -17.94
C ASP A 529 8.08 -11.37 -17.89
N THR A 530 7.01 -12.09 -17.56
CA THR A 530 5.66 -11.52 -17.38
C THR A 530 5.64 -10.53 -16.21
N TYR A 531 6.19 -10.92 -15.08
CA TYR A 531 6.25 -10.09 -13.88
C TYR A 531 7.10 -8.82 -14.09
N LEU A 532 8.29 -8.96 -14.69
CA LEU A 532 9.14 -7.79 -14.95
C LEU A 532 8.47 -6.79 -15.89
N ARG A 533 7.61 -7.26 -16.83
CA ARG A 533 6.77 -6.36 -17.62
C ARG A 533 5.69 -5.69 -16.79
N VAL A 534 5.10 -6.37 -15.79
CA VAL A 534 4.18 -5.72 -14.84
C VAL A 534 4.90 -4.61 -14.07
N VAL A 535 6.04 -4.90 -13.46
CA VAL A 535 6.81 -3.92 -12.67
C VAL A 535 7.39 -2.80 -13.55
N SER A 536 7.62 -3.04 -14.85
CA SER A 536 8.07 -2.00 -15.78
C SER A 536 6.99 -0.99 -16.16
N MET A 537 5.77 -1.15 -15.68
CA MET A 537 4.68 -0.20 -15.83
C MET A 537 4.54 0.60 -14.53
N SER A 538 4.71 1.93 -14.63
CA SER A 538 4.47 2.81 -13.49
C SER A 538 2.99 2.76 -13.09
N ASP A 539 2.71 2.60 -11.80
CA ASP A 539 1.37 2.65 -11.23
C ASP A 539 0.75 4.06 -11.23
N GLU A 540 1.51 5.09 -11.58
CA GLU A 540 1.02 6.44 -11.84
C GLU A 540 0.56 6.65 -13.31
N ASP A 541 1.14 5.90 -14.25
CA ASP A 541 0.85 6.03 -15.69
C ASP A 541 -0.12 4.98 -16.22
N TYR A 542 -0.17 3.80 -15.58
CA TYR A 542 -0.94 2.64 -15.99
C TYR A 542 -1.95 2.24 -14.93
N PHE A 543 -3.04 1.64 -15.35
CA PHE A 543 -3.99 0.98 -14.47
C PHE A 543 -3.73 -0.52 -14.42
N LEU A 544 -4.20 -1.20 -13.36
CA LEU A 544 -4.17 -2.65 -13.29
C LEU A 544 -4.70 -3.29 -14.60
N THR A 545 -5.82 -2.80 -15.13
CA THR A 545 -6.41 -3.39 -16.34
C THR A 545 -5.56 -3.19 -17.59
N ASP A 546 -4.72 -2.16 -17.63
CA ASP A 546 -3.72 -1.97 -18.69
C ASP A 546 -2.59 -3.00 -18.55
N ALA A 547 -2.06 -3.19 -17.35
CA ALA A 547 -1.00 -4.15 -17.09
C ALA A 547 -1.44 -5.58 -17.41
N LEU A 548 -2.65 -5.99 -17.02
CA LEU A 548 -3.22 -7.30 -17.36
C LEU A 548 -3.32 -7.49 -18.89
N ARG A 549 -3.75 -6.46 -19.62
CA ARG A 549 -3.86 -6.51 -21.08
C ARG A 549 -2.49 -6.65 -21.76
N GLU A 550 -1.51 -5.85 -21.35
CA GLU A 550 -0.18 -5.81 -21.99
C GLU A 550 0.66 -7.06 -21.69
N THR A 551 0.45 -7.69 -20.53
CA THR A 551 1.18 -8.89 -20.10
C THR A 551 0.47 -10.20 -20.44
N GLY A 552 -0.80 -10.11 -20.84
CA GLY A 552 -1.64 -11.30 -21.11
C GLY A 552 -2.06 -12.05 -19.85
N LEU A 553 -2.01 -11.39 -18.69
CA LEU A 553 -2.68 -11.85 -17.47
C LEU A 553 -4.18 -11.60 -17.59
N THR A 554 -4.97 -12.44 -16.95
CA THR A 554 -6.42 -12.42 -17.11
C THR A 554 -7.08 -11.35 -16.24
N ASN A 555 -7.88 -10.50 -16.85
CA ASN A 555 -8.75 -9.58 -16.11
C ASN A 555 -10.00 -10.34 -15.62
N SER A 556 -10.00 -10.70 -14.34
CA SER A 556 -11.07 -11.48 -13.69
C SER A 556 -12.41 -10.75 -13.63
N MET A 557 -12.42 -9.43 -13.72
CA MET A 557 -13.67 -8.63 -13.84
C MET A 557 -14.33 -8.76 -15.23
N LYS A 558 -13.59 -9.21 -16.24
CA LYS A 558 -14.08 -9.39 -17.61
C LYS A 558 -14.26 -10.86 -17.98
N SER A 559 -13.41 -11.73 -17.46
CA SER A 559 -13.40 -13.16 -17.77
C SER A 559 -13.25 -13.96 -16.47
N PRO A 560 -14.21 -14.80 -16.08
CA PRO A 560 -14.06 -15.64 -14.91
C PRO A 560 -12.88 -16.60 -15.11
N ILE A 561 -11.94 -16.61 -14.20
CA ILE A 561 -10.74 -17.46 -14.21
C ILE A 561 -10.54 -18.17 -12.87
N GLY A 562 -11.32 -17.84 -11.84
CA GLY A 562 -11.14 -18.34 -10.50
C GLY A 562 -11.13 -19.88 -10.42
N ASP A 563 -12.07 -20.54 -11.11
CA ASP A 563 -12.14 -22.02 -11.16
C ASP A 563 -10.92 -22.65 -11.85
N VAL A 564 -10.33 -21.96 -12.82
CA VAL A 564 -9.11 -22.41 -13.49
C VAL A 564 -7.93 -22.33 -12.53
N ILE A 565 -7.73 -21.15 -11.90
CA ILE A 565 -6.64 -20.91 -10.96
C ILE A 565 -6.76 -21.87 -9.76
N ALA A 566 -7.94 -21.98 -9.15
CA ALA A 566 -8.16 -22.88 -8.01
C ALA A 566 -7.78 -24.33 -8.34
N ARG A 567 -8.18 -24.82 -9.54
CA ARG A 567 -7.81 -26.16 -10.02
C ARG A 567 -6.30 -26.28 -10.29
N GLU A 568 -5.66 -25.29 -10.90
CA GLU A 568 -4.22 -25.32 -11.17
C GLU A 568 -3.40 -25.30 -9.89
N LEU A 569 -3.82 -24.56 -8.87
CA LEU A 569 -3.21 -24.62 -7.54
C LEU A 569 -3.31 -26.01 -6.92
N GLU A 570 -4.45 -26.69 -7.04
CA GLU A 570 -4.62 -28.07 -6.55
C GLU A 570 -3.79 -29.08 -7.37
N GLU A 571 -3.81 -28.98 -8.71
CA GLU A 571 -3.08 -29.89 -9.61
C GLU A 571 -1.56 -29.73 -9.52
N SER A 572 -1.06 -28.54 -9.18
CA SER A 572 0.37 -28.28 -8.95
C SER A 572 0.90 -28.91 -7.65
N GLY A 573 0.02 -29.40 -6.77
CA GLY A 573 0.39 -29.87 -5.44
C GLY A 573 0.73 -28.75 -4.47
N ALA A 574 0.27 -27.52 -4.74
CA ALA A 574 0.53 -26.34 -3.90
C ALA A 574 0.16 -26.54 -2.43
N PHE A 575 -0.81 -27.42 -2.16
CA PHE A 575 -1.33 -27.71 -0.82
C PHE A 575 -1.12 -29.18 -0.39
N ASP A 576 -0.28 -29.93 -1.10
CA ASP A 576 0.10 -31.31 -0.72
C ASP A 576 1.17 -31.25 0.37
N ILE A 577 0.72 -31.05 1.60
CA ILE A 577 1.57 -30.97 2.79
C ILE A 577 1.68 -32.39 3.36
N SER A 578 2.89 -32.98 3.30
CA SER A 578 3.15 -34.36 3.73
C SER A 578 3.63 -34.45 5.18
#